data_7bcf836389f9d3af7cd77aaff3289043
#
_entry.id   7bcf836389f9d3af7cd77aaff3289043
#
_cell.length_a   1.000
_cell.length_b   1.000
_cell.length_c   1.000
_cell.angle_alpha   90.00
_cell.angle_beta   90.00
_cell.angle_gamma   90.00
#
_symmetry.space_group_name_H-M   'P 1'
#
loop_
_entity.id
_entity.type
_entity.pdbx_description
1 polymer ?
#
loop_
_entity_poly.entity_id
_entity_poly.type
_entity_poly.pdbx_seq_one_letter_code
_entity_poly.pdbx_strand_id
1 'polypeptide(L)'
;MRGPRQISMLVCSMALVLAACSRQAEQPAPSPSDTAASDTTAPIAAASQAPKQPQSSPAQTELSDADSSLSIKRGIVMLAQDRMTFRPCNEKAELWLLDQSDGVLRQTFESEMQKGPAMLYVEAYGERAPVADDIAEAKAYAGTFVLEEVTYAGVQGQVRGCDEAAPSYIVAARGNEPSWAVEVGDNSIVWRQPTEPKEIALGAPQTQDAEGAVRYHASGNGHVLELQVDAQSCRDSMSGELFAYAARAVVDGKEFSGCARVGK
;
A
#
# COMPACT_ATOMS: atom_id res chain seq x y z
N MET A 1 21.54 24.21 -53.75
CA MET A 1 21.18 23.26 -54.83
C MET A 1 21.25 21.84 -54.31
N ARG A 2 20.23 21.05 -54.45
CA ARG A 2 19.87 19.67 -54.06
C ARG A 2 18.88 19.72 -52.91
N GLY A 3 17.64 19.41 -53.01
CA GLY A 3 16.77 18.57 -53.79
C GLY A 3 16.00 17.69 -52.74
N PRO A 4 14.64 17.69 -52.69
CA PRO A 4 13.90 16.98 -51.62
C PRO A 4 13.75 15.49 -51.95
N ARG A 5 13.86 14.62 -50.94
CA ARG A 5 13.53 13.21 -51.04
C ARG A 5 12.12 12.98 -50.47
N GLN A 6 11.22 12.68 -51.35
CA GLN A 6 9.93 12.06 -51.06
C GLN A 6 10.17 10.63 -50.57
N ILE A 7 9.45 10.24 -49.51
CA ILE A 7 9.30 8.83 -49.14
C ILE A 7 7.82 8.49 -49.07
N SER A 8 7.51 7.49 -49.87
CA SER A 8 6.22 6.92 -50.20
C SER A 8 5.36 6.45 -49.01
N MET A 9 4.09 6.74 -49.15
CA MET A 9 3.01 6.02 -48.46
C MET A 9 2.98 4.55 -48.87
N LEU A 10 2.89 3.65 -47.94
CA LEU A 10 2.44 2.29 -48.12
C LEU A 10 1.14 2.11 -47.33
N VAL A 11 0.06 2.10 -48.10
CA VAL A 11 -1.28 1.69 -47.67
C VAL A 11 -1.30 0.18 -47.66
N CYS A 12 -1.60 -0.44 -46.57
CA CYS A 12 -1.93 -1.86 -46.53
C CYS A 12 -3.32 -2.03 -45.91
N SER A 13 -4.27 -2.22 -46.80
CA SER A 13 -5.63 -2.68 -46.51
C SER A 13 -5.61 -4.21 -46.40
N MET A 14 -6.38 -4.78 -45.52
CA MET A 14 -7.01 -6.10 -45.54
C MET A 14 -7.35 -6.52 -44.11
N ALA A 15 -8.40 -7.12 -43.74
CA ALA A 15 -9.67 -7.59 -44.32
C ALA A 15 -10.50 -8.06 -43.12
N LEU A 16 -11.78 -7.85 -43.19
CA LEU A 16 -12.79 -8.42 -42.30
C LEU A 16 -12.75 -9.94 -42.32
N VAL A 17 -12.84 -10.56 -41.14
CA VAL A 17 -13.40 -11.91 -40.98
C VAL A 17 -14.47 -11.86 -39.89
N LEU A 18 -15.70 -11.96 -40.34
CA LEU A 18 -16.88 -12.29 -39.54
C LEU A 18 -16.91 -13.79 -39.30
N ALA A 19 -17.01 -14.23 -38.09
CA ALA A 19 -17.48 -15.57 -37.77
C ALA A 19 -18.51 -15.45 -36.64
N ALA A 20 -19.72 -15.82 -37.02
CA ALA A 20 -20.90 -15.92 -36.16
C ALA A 20 -21.04 -17.32 -35.57
N CYS A 21 -22.00 -17.45 -34.64
CA CYS A 21 -22.61 -18.67 -34.04
C CYS A 21 -21.80 -19.26 -32.88
N SER A 22 -22.40 -19.61 -31.75
CA SER A 22 -23.70 -20.21 -31.50
C SER A 22 -24.19 -19.99 -30.08
N ARG A 23 -25.50 -19.98 -29.95
CA ARG A 23 -26.33 -20.14 -28.75
C ARG A 23 -26.15 -21.53 -28.09
N GLN A 24 -26.24 -21.57 -26.80
CA GLN A 24 -26.93 -22.64 -26.04
C GLN A 24 -27.19 -22.04 -24.64
N ALA A 25 -28.38 -21.70 -24.25
CA ALA A 25 -29.54 -22.44 -23.80
C ALA A 25 -29.25 -23.18 -22.48
N GLU A 26 -29.73 -22.60 -21.39
CA GLU A 26 -30.93 -22.99 -20.62
C GLU A 26 -30.73 -24.18 -19.69
N GLN A 27 -30.68 -23.88 -18.40
CA GLN A 27 -31.45 -24.26 -17.24
C GLN A 27 -31.82 -25.78 -17.02
N PRO A 28 -32.16 -26.27 -15.79
CA PRO A 28 -32.84 -25.61 -14.66
C PRO A 28 -32.32 -25.98 -13.26
N ALA A 29 -32.80 -25.23 -12.27
CA ALA A 29 -32.76 -25.53 -10.84
C ALA A 29 -33.64 -26.72 -10.44
N PRO A 30 -33.44 -27.33 -9.25
CA PRO A 30 -34.54 -27.79 -8.48
C PRO A 30 -34.68 -27.13 -7.10
N SER A 31 -35.90 -26.80 -6.80
CA SER A 31 -36.44 -26.36 -5.50
C SER A 31 -36.78 -27.59 -4.60
N PRO A 32 -37.35 -27.38 -3.43
CA PRO A 32 -36.88 -27.89 -2.16
C PRO A 32 -37.68 -29.13 -1.68
N SER A 33 -37.20 -29.76 -0.63
CA SER A 33 -38.01 -30.73 0.11
C SER A 33 -37.91 -30.48 1.62
N ASP A 34 -39.03 -30.15 2.18
CA ASP A 34 -39.41 -30.24 3.58
C ASP A 34 -39.14 -31.60 4.19
N THR A 35 -38.86 -31.65 5.47
CA THR A 35 -39.49 -32.53 6.44
C THR A 35 -38.94 -32.29 7.84
N ALA A 36 -39.75 -31.64 8.71
CA ALA A 36 -40.38 -32.10 9.93
C ALA A 36 -39.49 -32.49 11.14
N ALA A 37 -39.65 -31.69 12.14
CA ALA A 37 -39.93 -31.87 13.55
C ALA A 37 -39.61 -33.21 14.25
N SER A 38 -38.97 -33.08 15.41
CA SER A 38 -39.46 -33.75 16.64
C SER A 38 -38.82 -33.14 17.90
N ASP A 39 -39.69 -32.76 18.79
CA ASP A 39 -39.52 -32.47 20.21
C ASP A 39 -38.76 -33.54 21.00
N THR A 40 -38.09 -33.13 22.06
CA THR A 40 -38.25 -33.74 23.40
C THR A 40 -37.43 -32.97 24.47
N THR A 41 -38.11 -32.20 25.28
CA THR A 41 -38.12 -32.08 26.75
C THR A 41 -36.82 -32.22 27.56
N ALA A 42 -36.55 -31.14 28.35
CA ALA A 42 -35.78 -31.13 29.59
C ALA A 42 -36.49 -31.95 30.72
N PRO A 43 -36.00 -32.00 31.98
CA PRO A 43 -34.93 -31.37 32.72
C PRO A 43 -34.11 -32.34 33.62
N ILE A 44 -33.14 -31.91 34.41
CA ILE A 44 -33.01 -32.02 35.87
C ILE A 44 -31.64 -31.54 36.33
N ALA A 45 -31.68 -30.74 37.39
CA ALA A 45 -30.61 -30.19 38.18
C ALA A 45 -29.82 -31.21 39.01
N ALA A 46 -28.56 -30.95 39.26
CA ALA A 46 -27.94 -31.22 40.57
C ALA A 46 -26.64 -30.42 40.75
N ALA A 47 -26.57 -29.80 41.87
CA ALA A 47 -25.53 -29.01 42.45
C ALA A 47 -24.24 -29.82 42.77
N SER A 48 -23.14 -29.14 42.83
CA SER A 48 -22.24 -29.15 43.99
C SER A 48 -20.76 -29.21 43.66
N GLN A 49 -20.03 -28.28 44.29
CA GLN A 49 -18.65 -28.31 44.77
C GLN A 49 -17.56 -27.84 43.82
N ALA A 50 -17.12 -26.59 44.11
CA ALA A 50 -15.85 -26.04 43.74
C ALA A 50 -14.72 -26.72 44.53
N PRO A 51 -13.60 -27.01 43.87
CA PRO A 51 -12.31 -27.07 44.57
C PRO A 51 -11.52 -25.78 44.39
N LYS A 52 -10.96 -25.34 45.51
CA LYS A 52 -10.01 -24.23 45.64
C LYS A 52 -8.91 -24.26 44.61
N GLN A 53 -8.80 -23.18 43.90
CA GLN A 53 -7.65 -22.84 43.05
C GLN A 53 -6.44 -22.44 43.90
N PRO A 54 -5.25 -22.97 43.63
CA PRO A 54 -4.01 -22.35 44.05
C PRO A 54 -3.76 -21.11 43.18
N GLN A 55 -3.66 -19.97 43.76
CA GLN A 55 -3.16 -18.74 43.15
C GLN A 55 -1.66 -18.95 42.82
N SER A 56 -1.35 -19.25 41.59
CA SER A 56 -0.05 -18.96 41.02
C SER A 56 -0.19 -17.74 40.14
N SER A 57 0.36 -16.63 40.61
CA SER A 57 0.62 -15.44 39.79
C SER A 57 1.33 -15.88 38.51
N PRO A 58 0.79 -15.56 37.34
CA PRO A 58 1.63 -15.55 36.16
C PRO A 58 2.53 -14.31 36.25
N ALA A 59 3.82 -14.56 36.19
CA ALA A 59 4.81 -13.54 35.90
C ALA A 59 4.28 -12.69 34.71
N GLN A 60 4.18 -11.40 34.92
CA GLN A 60 4.03 -10.42 33.85
C GLN A 60 5.32 -10.51 33.02
N THR A 61 5.28 -11.34 32.01
CA THR A 61 6.24 -11.28 30.92
C THR A 61 5.99 -9.95 30.23
N GLU A 62 6.94 -9.06 30.35
CA GLU A 62 6.99 -7.79 29.64
C GLU A 62 6.91 -8.04 28.13
N LEU A 63 5.71 -7.88 27.59
CA LEU A 63 5.42 -7.78 26.18
C LEU A 63 5.50 -6.30 25.79
N SER A 64 6.67 -5.69 25.93
CA SER A 64 6.78 -4.26 25.62
C SER A 64 7.83 -3.89 24.58
N ASP A 65 8.53 -4.83 23.95
CA ASP A 65 9.56 -4.47 22.97
C ASP A 65 9.37 -5.07 21.55
N ALA A 66 8.32 -5.85 21.31
CA ALA A 66 8.10 -6.47 20.00
C ALA A 66 7.27 -5.60 19.02
N ASP A 67 6.68 -4.49 19.49
CA ASP A 67 5.76 -3.68 18.66
C ASP A 67 6.43 -2.45 18.02
N SER A 68 7.69 -2.14 18.34
CA SER A 68 8.36 -0.98 17.74
C SER A 68 9.05 -1.26 16.42
N SER A 69 9.16 -2.51 15.97
CA SER A 69 9.81 -2.89 14.71
C SER A 69 8.92 -2.64 13.47
N LEU A 70 7.60 -2.65 13.64
CA LEU A 70 6.64 -2.53 12.54
C LEU A 70 6.23 -1.10 12.18
N SER A 71 6.80 -0.07 12.82
CA SER A 71 6.43 1.30 12.51
C SER A 71 7.21 1.85 11.32
N ILE A 72 6.49 2.53 10.42
CA ILE A 72 7.09 3.19 9.26
C ILE A 72 8.02 4.31 9.73
N LYS A 73 9.27 4.27 9.30
CA LYS A 73 10.27 5.32 9.51
C LYS A 73 10.30 6.25 8.30
N ARG A 74 10.41 7.53 8.56
CA ARG A 74 10.41 8.59 7.56
C ARG A 74 11.75 9.32 7.59
N GLY A 75 12.33 9.61 6.45
CA GLY A 75 13.61 10.31 6.40
C GLY A 75 14.08 10.62 4.99
N ILE A 76 15.24 11.22 4.95
CA ILE A 76 15.92 11.56 3.70
C ILE A 76 17.06 10.58 3.48
N VAL A 77 17.07 9.96 2.32
CA VAL A 77 18.16 9.10 1.87
C VAL A 77 19.03 9.86 0.89
N MET A 78 20.33 9.75 1.06
CA MET A 78 21.33 10.30 0.15
C MET A 78 22.22 9.16 -0.35
N LEU A 79 22.60 9.23 -1.62
CA LEU A 79 23.57 8.35 -2.24
C LEU A 79 24.79 9.17 -2.67
N ALA A 80 25.95 8.85 -2.12
CA ALA A 80 27.22 9.48 -2.47
C ALA A 80 28.32 8.43 -2.58
N GLN A 81 28.93 8.30 -3.76
CA GLN A 81 30.05 7.37 -3.98
C GLN A 81 29.74 5.92 -3.52
N ASP A 82 28.61 5.39 -3.94
CA ASP A 82 28.07 4.06 -3.58
C ASP A 82 27.72 3.88 -2.09
N ARG A 83 27.75 4.93 -1.29
CA ARG A 83 27.33 4.91 0.12
C ARG A 83 25.94 5.52 0.23
N MET A 84 25.08 4.84 0.92
CA MET A 84 23.78 5.37 1.29
C MET A 84 23.75 5.78 2.76
N THR A 85 23.14 6.92 3.02
CA THR A 85 22.88 7.41 4.37
C THR A 85 21.39 7.71 4.54
N PHE A 86 20.90 7.57 5.76
CA PHE A 86 19.53 7.87 6.14
C PHE A 86 19.52 8.93 7.23
N ARG A 87 18.82 10.02 7.00
CA ARG A 87 18.57 11.02 8.03
C ARG A 87 17.10 11.01 8.40
N PRO A 88 16.73 10.47 9.57
CA PRO A 88 15.34 10.45 10.03
C PRO A 88 14.74 11.86 10.04
N CYS A 89 13.44 11.97 9.75
CA CYS A 89 12.73 13.23 9.89
C CYS A 89 12.84 13.74 11.33
N ASN A 90 12.98 15.05 11.49
CA ASN A 90 13.16 15.74 12.80
C ASN A 90 14.47 15.43 13.51
N GLU A 91 15.42 14.75 12.89
CA GLU A 91 16.77 14.53 13.42
C GLU A 91 17.83 15.21 12.58
N LYS A 92 18.95 15.56 13.23
CA LYS A 92 20.12 16.14 12.56
C LYS A 92 21.17 15.08 12.24
N ALA A 93 21.18 13.99 13.00
CA ALA A 93 22.15 12.93 12.85
C ALA A 93 21.86 12.08 11.60
N GLU A 94 22.91 11.78 10.84
CA GLU A 94 22.86 10.84 9.75
C GLU A 94 23.26 9.44 10.25
N LEU A 95 22.57 8.43 9.74
CA LEU A 95 22.82 7.03 9.98
C LEU A 95 23.41 6.41 8.72
N TRP A 96 24.31 5.46 8.89
CA TRP A 96 24.68 4.55 7.82
C TRP A 96 23.47 3.75 7.40
N LEU A 97 23.18 3.62 6.10
CA LEU A 97 22.06 2.86 5.60
C LEU A 97 22.52 1.48 5.11
N LEU A 98 21.95 0.43 5.65
CA LEU A 98 22.01 -0.93 5.11
C LEU A 98 20.68 -1.19 4.37
N ASP A 99 20.75 -1.26 3.04
CA ASP A 99 19.60 -1.50 2.18
C ASP A 99 19.36 -2.99 2.01
N GLN A 100 18.26 -3.49 2.57
CA GLN A 100 17.78 -4.87 2.44
C GLN A 100 16.48 -4.95 1.62
N SER A 101 16.14 -3.90 0.88
CA SER A 101 14.93 -3.82 0.06
C SER A 101 15.04 -4.51 -1.30
N ASP A 102 15.89 -5.53 -1.43
CA ASP A 102 16.15 -6.23 -2.70
C ASP A 102 16.54 -5.29 -3.86
N GLY A 103 17.23 -4.19 -3.53
CA GLY A 103 17.69 -3.20 -4.49
C GLY A 103 16.65 -2.19 -4.96
N VAL A 104 15.44 -2.22 -4.42
CA VAL A 104 14.34 -1.30 -4.79
C VAL A 104 14.74 0.16 -4.57
N LEU A 105 15.37 0.45 -3.42
CA LEU A 105 15.83 1.80 -3.10
C LEU A 105 16.93 2.27 -4.07
N ARG A 106 17.92 1.43 -4.32
CA ARG A 106 19.02 1.73 -5.26
C ARG A 106 18.50 1.99 -6.67
N GLN A 107 17.63 1.12 -7.18
CA GLN A 107 17.02 1.29 -8.50
C GLN A 107 16.23 2.61 -8.60
N THR A 108 15.55 3.00 -7.53
CA THR A 108 14.82 4.27 -7.47
C THR A 108 15.78 5.44 -7.55
N PHE A 109 16.90 5.41 -6.83
CA PHE A 109 17.94 6.41 -6.92
C PHE A 109 18.51 6.53 -8.34
N GLU A 110 18.92 5.44 -8.94
CA GLU A 110 19.51 5.41 -10.28
C GLU A 110 18.55 6.00 -11.31
N SER A 111 17.26 5.67 -11.22
CA SER A 111 16.22 6.25 -12.08
C SER A 111 16.11 7.78 -11.93
N GLU A 112 16.14 8.29 -10.71
CA GLU A 112 16.00 9.73 -10.45
C GLU A 112 17.29 10.52 -10.71
N MET A 113 18.45 9.93 -10.45
CA MET A 113 19.74 10.54 -10.74
C MET A 113 20.01 10.75 -12.23
N GLN A 114 19.37 10.00 -13.12
CA GLN A 114 19.41 10.25 -14.56
C GLN A 114 18.82 11.62 -14.92
N LYS A 115 17.97 12.17 -14.06
CA LYS A 115 17.33 13.49 -14.22
C LYS A 115 18.14 14.62 -13.56
N GLY A 116 19.16 14.29 -12.74
CA GLY A 116 20.01 15.21 -11.98
C GLY A 116 20.33 14.72 -10.57
N PRO A 117 21.16 15.45 -9.80
CA PRO A 117 21.42 15.11 -8.41
C PRO A 117 20.11 15.02 -7.62
N ALA A 118 19.89 13.91 -6.93
CA ALA A 118 18.67 13.68 -6.18
C ALA A 118 18.96 13.27 -4.73
N MET A 119 18.12 13.74 -3.81
CA MET A 119 17.90 13.16 -2.50
C MET A 119 16.49 12.60 -2.49
N LEU A 120 16.29 11.45 -1.89
CA LEU A 120 14.97 10.84 -1.80
C LEU A 120 14.39 11.05 -0.41
N TYR A 121 13.16 11.51 -0.34
CA TYR A 121 12.32 11.30 0.81
C TYR A 121 11.79 9.86 0.75
N VAL A 122 11.92 9.14 1.86
CA VAL A 122 11.58 7.71 1.94
C VAL A 122 10.73 7.45 3.16
N GLU A 123 9.70 6.63 2.99
CA GLU A 123 8.95 5.96 4.04
C GLU A 123 9.27 4.48 3.94
N ALA A 124 9.69 3.85 5.04
CA ALA A 124 10.19 2.48 5.01
C ALA A 124 9.96 1.75 6.33
N TYR A 125 9.79 0.45 6.26
CA TYR A 125 10.00 -0.42 7.41
C TYR A 125 11.50 -0.62 7.60
N GLY A 126 11.92 -0.63 8.84
CA GLY A 126 13.31 -0.81 9.22
C GLY A 126 13.57 -0.37 10.64
N GLU A 127 14.77 -0.70 11.13
CA GLU A 127 15.15 -0.46 12.51
C GLU A 127 16.51 0.23 12.66
N ARG A 128 16.72 0.85 13.80
CA ARG A 128 18.04 1.34 14.20
C ARG A 128 18.87 0.22 14.78
N ALA A 129 20.12 0.16 14.34
CA ALA A 129 21.13 -0.73 14.87
C ALA A 129 22.36 0.06 15.35
N PRO A 130 23.21 -0.52 16.20
CA PRO A 130 24.54 0.00 16.47
C PRO A 130 25.33 0.22 15.18
N VAL A 131 26.41 0.99 15.26
CA VAL A 131 27.34 1.14 14.15
C VAL A 131 27.84 -0.23 13.71
N ALA A 132 27.82 -0.50 12.42
CA ALA A 132 28.36 -1.75 11.87
C ALA A 132 29.88 -1.80 12.06
N ASP A 133 30.35 -2.71 12.89
CA ASP A 133 31.77 -2.79 13.29
C ASP A 133 32.70 -3.27 12.16
N ASP A 134 32.16 -4.04 11.24
CA ASP A 134 32.82 -4.60 10.06
C ASP A 134 32.91 -3.62 8.88
N ILE A 135 32.22 -2.49 8.95
CA ILE A 135 32.23 -1.45 7.91
C ILE A 135 32.96 -0.22 8.46
N ALA A 136 34.19 0.00 7.96
CA ALA A 136 35.03 1.08 8.47
C ALA A 136 34.40 2.47 8.29
N GLU A 137 33.72 2.67 7.17
CA GLU A 137 33.05 3.93 6.80
C GLU A 137 31.84 4.22 7.67
N ALA A 138 31.16 3.20 8.17
CA ALA A 138 29.99 3.32 9.04
C ALA A 138 30.33 3.99 10.39
N LYS A 139 31.60 3.88 10.83
CA LYS A 139 32.07 4.47 12.11
C LYS A 139 32.02 5.98 12.17
N ALA A 140 31.86 6.65 11.03
CA ALA A 140 31.70 8.10 10.96
C ALA A 140 30.25 8.57 11.26
N TYR A 141 29.30 7.64 11.37
CA TYR A 141 27.88 7.92 11.52
C TYR A 141 27.40 7.64 12.95
N ALA A 142 26.23 8.19 13.28
CA ALA A 142 25.65 8.09 14.63
C ALA A 142 25.06 6.71 14.95
N GLY A 143 25.05 5.81 13.99
CA GLY A 143 24.48 4.46 14.06
C GLY A 143 24.18 3.94 12.66
N THR A 144 23.50 2.82 12.60
CA THR A 144 23.04 2.20 11.35
C THR A 144 21.50 2.24 11.30
N PHE A 145 20.95 2.40 10.10
CA PHE A 145 19.56 2.12 9.81
C PHE A 145 19.49 0.93 8.85
N VAL A 146 18.88 -0.17 9.30
CA VAL A 146 18.63 -1.35 8.48
C VAL A 146 17.26 -1.15 7.84
N LEU A 147 17.24 -0.91 6.54
CA LEU A 147 16.01 -0.70 5.77
C LEU A 147 15.57 -2.02 5.16
N GLU A 148 14.39 -2.50 5.54
CA GLU A 148 13.85 -3.79 5.11
C GLU A 148 12.95 -3.64 3.88
N GLU A 149 12.01 -2.69 3.93
CA GLU A 149 11.05 -2.48 2.85
C GLU A 149 10.78 -0.98 2.64
N VAL A 150 10.81 -0.54 1.38
CA VAL A 150 10.42 0.81 0.99
C VAL A 150 8.92 0.84 0.73
N THR A 151 8.16 1.56 1.54
CA THR A 151 6.71 1.74 1.36
C THR A 151 6.38 2.91 0.44
N TYR A 152 7.27 3.91 0.39
CA TYR A 152 7.15 5.07 -0.49
C TYR A 152 8.51 5.75 -0.67
N ALA A 153 8.79 6.21 -1.88
CA ALA A 153 9.96 7.04 -2.17
C ALA A 153 9.69 8.05 -3.30
N GLY A 154 10.26 9.23 -3.17
CA GLY A 154 10.21 10.26 -4.20
C GLY A 154 11.27 11.33 -4.00
N VAL A 155 11.53 12.15 -5.03
CA VAL A 155 12.55 13.21 -4.96
C VAL A 155 12.17 14.26 -3.94
N GLN A 156 13.06 14.50 -2.98
CA GLN A 156 12.85 15.53 -1.96
C GLN A 156 12.60 16.90 -2.59
N GLY A 157 11.61 17.61 -2.10
CA GLY A 157 11.21 18.95 -2.60
C GLY A 157 10.27 18.92 -3.80
N GLN A 158 10.08 17.76 -4.44
CA GLN A 158 9.06 17.57 -5.49
C GLN A 158 7.84 16.82 -4.97
N VAL A 159 8.02 16.10 -3.88
CA VAL A 159 7.01 15.27 -3.24
C VAL A 159 6.89 15.66 -1.77
N ARG A 160 6.02 14.98 -1.07
CA ARG A 160 5.90 15.01 0.39
C ARG A 160 7.29 14.90 1.06
N GLY A 161 7.47 15.58 2.16
CA GLY A 161 8.75 15.64 2.85
C GLY A 161 8.63 15.50 4.37
N CYS A 162 9.76 15.69 5.04
CA CYS A 162 9.84 15.64 6.51
C CYS A 162 9.08 16.77 7.21
N ASP A 163 8.76 17.84 6.53
CA ASP A 163 8.03 18.99 7.07
C ASP A 163 6.52 18.72 7.23
N GLU A 164 6.03 17.65 6.63
CA GLU A 164 4.64 17.26 6.75
C GLU A 164 4.38 16.41 8.00
N ALA A 165 3.20 16.57 8.56
CA ALA A 165 2.75 15.72 9.67
C ALA A 165 2.76 14.24 9.26
N ALA A 166 2.99 13.37 10.24
CA ALA A 166 2.86 11.93 10.02
C ALA A 166 1.44 11.60 9.51
N PRO A 167 1.31 10.64 8.59
CA PRO A 167 0.00 10.22 8.08
C PRO A 167 -0.91 9.75 9.22
N SER A 168 -2.19 10.15 9.15
CA SER A 168 -3.23 9.68 10.08
C SER A 168 -4.16 8.64 9.44
N TYR A 169 -4.01 8.37 8.15
CA TYR A 169 -4.77 7.35 7.42
C TYR A 169 -4.12 5.96 7.60
N ILE A 170 -4.91 4.92 7.37
CA ILE A 170 -4.44 3.53 7.25
C ILE A 170 -3.79 3.35 5.88
N VAL A 171 -4.52 3.74 4.82
CA VAL A 171 -4.07 3.67 3.43
C VAL A 171 -4.47 4.95 2.72
N ALA A 172 -3.57 5.44 1.86
CA ALA A 172 -3.89 6.44 0.85
C ALA A 172 -3.54 5.92 -0.54
N ALA A 173 -4.45 6.13 -1.49
CA ALA A 173 -4.21 5.78 -2.88
C ALA A 173 -4.57 6.93 -3.81
N ARG A 174 -3.93 6.95 -4.97
CA ARG A 174 -4.17 7.97 -6.00
C ARG A 174 -3.86 7.47 -7.39
N GLY A 175 -4.44 8.14 -8.39
CA GLY A 175 -4.13 7.93 -9.80
C GLY A 175 -4.30 9.21 -10.60
N ASN A 176 -3.77 9.22 -11.81
CA ASN A 176 -3.67 10.42 -12.64
C ASN A 176 -4.67 10.46 -13.80
N GLU A 177 -5.14 9.31 -14.30
CA GLU A 177 -5.97 9.23 -15.51
C GLU A 177 -7.20 8.32 -15.33
N PRO A 178 -8.34 8.91 -14.97
CA PRO A 178 -8.55 10.27 -14.53
C PRO A 178 -7.91 10.54 -13.17
N SER A 179 -7.65 11.80 -12.82
CA SER A 179 -7.10 12.15 -11.50
C SER A 179 -8.08 11.81 -10.38
N TRP A 180 -7.60 11.13 -9.35
CA TRP A 180 -8.35 10.78 -8.15
C TRP A 180 -7.42 10.56 -6.97
N ALA A 181 -7.98 10.64 -5.77
CA ALA A 181 -7.31 10.25 -4.54
C ALA A 181 -8.33 9.70 -3.55
N VAL A 182 -7.87 8.79 -2.69
CA VAL A 182 -8.66 8.25 -1.58
C VAL A 182 -7.79 8.12 -0.34
N GLU A 183 -8.38 8.42 0.81
CA GLU A 183 -7.79 8.19 2.13
C GLU A 183 -8.74 7.31 2.94
N VAL A 184 -8.21 6.19 3.43
CA VAL A 184 -8.89 5.25 4.31
C VAL A 184 -8.44 5.52 5.73
N GLY A 185 -9.33 6.02 6.56
CA GLY A 185 -9.12 6.20 8.01
C GLY A 185 -9.84 5.12 8.82
N ASP A 186 -9.74 5.19 10.14
CA ASP A 186 -10.37 4.20 11.02
C ASP A 186 -11.91 4.19 10.94
N ASN A 187 -12.50 5.37 10.75
CA ASN A 187 -13.96 5.57 10.84
C ASN A 187 -14.58 6.14 9.57
N SER A 188 -13.80 6.39 8.53
CA SER A 188 -14.28 6.98 7.29
C SER A 188 -13.33 6.73 6.13
N ILE A 189 -13.89 6.74 4.92
CA ILE A 189 -13.13 6.87 3.69
C ILE A 189 -13.49 8.20 3.04
N VAL A 190 -12.46 8.92 2.55
CA VAL A 190 -12.64 10.17 1.83
C VAL A 190 -12.10 10.00 0.42
N TRP A 191 -13.00 10.05 -0.56
CA TRP A 191 -12.68 10.04 -1.98
C TRP A 191 -12.62 11.47 -2.52
N ARG A 192 -11.64 11.77 -3.38
CA ARG A 192 -11.48 13.08 -4.05
C ARG A 192 -11.27 12.91 -5.55
N GLN A 193 -11.88 13.79 -6.31
CA GLN A 193 -11.76 13.83 -7.79
C GLN A 193 -11.95 15.27 -8.30
N PRO A 194 -11.48 15.59 -9.54
CA PRO A 194 -11.63 16.95 -10.08
C PRO A 194 -13.06 17.32 -10.50
N THR A 195 -13.91 16.32 -10.78
CA THR A 195 -15.32 16.51 -11.18
C THR A 195 -16.24 16.54 -9.97
N GLU A 196 -17.41 17.18 -10.09
CA GLU A 196 -18.41 17.16 -9.01
C GLU A 196 -19.07 15.77 -8.84
N PRO A 197 -19.31 15.32 -7.61
CA PRO A 197 -18.83 15.94 -6.37
C PRO A 197 -17.31 15.78 -6.22
N LYS A 198 -16.63 16.88 -5.88
CA LYS A 198 -15.14 16.88 -5.74
C LYS A 198 -14.65 16.04 -4.59
N GLU A 199 -15.46 15.92 -3.56
CA GLU A 199 -15.18 15.12 -2.38
C GLU A 199 -16.41 14.31 -2.00
N ILE A 200 -16.21 13.03 -1.69
CA ILE A 200 -17.24 12.11 -1.20
C ILE A 200 -16.74 11.53 0.13
N ALA A 201 -17.43 11.86 1.20
CA ALA A 201 -17.20 11.25 2.50
C ALA A 201 -18.07 9.99 2.63
N LEU A 202 -17.43 8.86 2.91
CA LEU A 202 -18.07 7.56 3.11
C LEU A 202 -17.95 7.16 4.58
N GLY A 203 -18.74 6.18 5.00
CA GLY A 203 -18.70 5.64 6.34
C GLY A 203 -17.42 4.86 6.67
N ALA A 204 -17.43 4.20 7.82
CA ALA A 204 -16.32 3.36 8.25
C ALA A 204 -16.02 2.25 7.23
N PRO A 205 -14.73 1.95 6.97
CA PRO A 205 -14.36 0.89 6.07
C PRO A 205 -14.73 -0.48 6.63
N GLN A 206 -15.24 -1.35 5.76
CA GLN A 206 -15.26 -2.79 5.96
C GLN A 206 -14.04 -3.36 5.27
N THR A 207 -13.17 -4.03 6.02
CA THR A 207 -11.89 -4.55 5.51
C THR A 207 -12.01 -6.05 5.28
N GLN A 208 -11.48 -6.51 4.16
CA GLN A 208 -11.36 -7.92 3.82
C GLN A 208 -9.94 -8.20 3.33
N ASP A 209 -9.24 -9.08 4.04
CA ASP A 209 -7.94 -9.57 3.62
C ASP A 209 -8.09 -10.66 2.57
N ALA A 210 -7.24 -10.62 1.55
CA ALA A 210 -7.08 -11.64 0.53
C ALA A 210 -5.58 -11.89 0.34
N GLU A 211 -5.21 -13.04 -0.20
CA GLU A 211 -3.80 -13.34 -0.44
C GLU A 211 -3.17 -12.27 -1.35
N GLY A 212 -2.17 -11.54 -0.81
CA GLY A 212 -1.48 -10.46 -1.51
C GLY A 212 -2.29 -9.18 -1.76
N ALA A 213 -3.47 -9.02 -1.16
CA ALA A 213 -4.31 -7.85 -1.32
C ALA A 213 -5.16 -7.55 -0.09
N VAL A 214 -5.52 -6.30 0.10
CA VAL A 214 -6.52 -5.86 1.08
C VAL A 214 -7.63 -5.10 0.34
N ARG A 215 -8.89 -5.40 0.67
CA ARG A 215 -10.04 -4.69 0.13
C ARG A 215 -10.73 -3.89 1.22
N TYR A 216 -11.08 -2.67 0.88
CA TYR A 216 -11.87 -1.77 1.70
C TYR A 216 -13.18 -1.47 1.00
N HIS A 217 -14.28 -1.69 1.68
CA HIS A 217 -15.60 -1.35 1.18
C HIS A 217 -16.25 -0.33 2.11
N ALA A 218 -16.84 0.71 1.56
CA ALA A 218 -17.64 1.67 2.31
C ALA A 218 -18.78 2.26 1.48
N SER A 219 -19.82 2.71 2.16
CA SER A 219 -20.92 3.45 1.56
C SER A 219 -21.26 4.67 2.39
N GLY A 220 -21.83 5.69 1.75
CA GLY A 220 -22.27 6.91 2.41
C GLY A 220 -22.68 7.98 1.40
N ASN A 221 -23.58 8.88 1.81
CA ASN A 221 -24.06 9.99 0.98
C ASN A 221 -24.59 9.58 -0.41
N GLY A 222 -25.14 8.36 -0.53
CA GLY A 222 -25.65 7.86 -1.80
C GLY A 222 -24.59 7.25 -2.72
N HIS A 223 -23.36 7.12 -2.27
CA HIS A 223 -22.22 6.56 -3.01
C HIS A 223 -21.74 5.26 -2.39
N VAL A 224 -21.10 4.41 -3.21
CA VAL A 224 -20.45 3.17 -2.82
C VAL A 224 -19.03 3.14 -3.38
N LEU A 225 -18.06 2.76 -2.55
CA LEU A 225 -16.67 2.61 -2.92
C LEU A 225 -16.17 1.22 -2.53
N GLU A 226 -15.45 0.60 -3.46
CA GLU A 226 -14.56 -0.55 -3.20
C GLU A 226 -13.14 -0.14 -3.60
N LEU A 227 -12.18 -0.30 -2.70
CA LEU A 227 -10.76 -0.08 -2.94
C LEU A 227 -10.02 -1.39 -2.71
N GLN A 228 -9.35 -1.88 -3.73
CA GLN A 228 -8.41 -2.99 -3.62
C GLN A 228 -6.98 -2.43 -3.64
N VAL A 229 -6.16 -2.90 -2.70
CA VAL A 229 -4.74 -2.56 -2.56
C VAL A 229 -3.95 -3.85 -2.65
N ASP A 230 -3.16 -3.98 -3.71
CA ASP A 230 -2.38 -5.17 -4.01
C ASP A 230 -0.93 -4.99 -3.56
N ALA A 231 -0.31 -6.01 -2.97
CA ALA A 231 1.11 -6.04 -2.60
C ALA A 231 1.99 -6.14 -3.86
N GLN A 232 1.91 -5.13 -4.68
CA GLN A 232 2.65 -4.99 -5.94
C GLN A 232 3.20 -3.57 -6.05
N SER A 233 4.51 -3.46 -6.21
CA SER A 233 5.17 -2.17 -6.44
C SER A 233 4.54 -1.41 -7.60
N CYS A 234 4.28 -0.14 -7.38
CA CYS A 234 3.63 0.76 -8.32
C CYS A 234 4.44 2.05 -8.45
N ARG A 235 4.66 2.50 -9.67
CA ARG A 235 5.35 3.77 -9.93
C ARG A 235 4.38 4.73 -10.60
N ASP A 236 4.24 5.91 -10.00
CA ASP A 236 3.46 6.98 -10.58
C ASP A 236 4.11 7.46 -11.89
N SER A 237 3.36 7.38 -12.99
CA SER A 237 3.89 7.66 -14.34
C SER A 237 4.19 9.14 -14.56
N MET A 238 3.60 10.05 -13.80
CA MET A 238 3.80 11.49 -13.95
C MET A 238 4.90 12.02 -13.05
N SER A 239 4.94 11.62 -11.79
CA SER A 239 5.88 12.13 -10.80
C SER A 239 7.14 11.24 -10.66
N GLY A 240 7.07 9.97 -11.09
CA GLY A 240 8.12 8.98 -10.87
C GLY A 240 8.18 8.42 -9.46
N GLU A 241 7.27 8.83 -8.56
CA GLU A 241 7.20 8.35 -7.19
C GLU A 241 6.99 6.83 -7.14
N LEU A 242 7.71 6.20 -6.24
CA LEU A 242 7.55 4.77 -5.93
C LEU A 242 6.56 4.59 -4.78
N PHE A 243 5.65 3.66 -4.96
CA PHE A 243 4.71 3.16 -3.95
C PHE A 243 4.87 1.65 -3.83
N ALA A 244 4.78 1.12 -2.62
CA ALA A 244 4.86 -0.33 -2.41
C ALA A 244 3.66 -1.08 -2.96
N TYR A 245 2.52 -0.41 -3.18
CA TYR A 245 1.27 -1.05 -3.50
C TYR A 245 0.64 -0.46 -4.77
N ALA A 246 0.03 -1.32 -5.58
CA ALA A 246 -0.91 -0.91 -6.61
C ALA A 246 -2.31 -0.75 -6.02
N ALA A 247 -3.13 0.10 -6.63
CA ALA A 247 -4.49 0.35 -6.20
C ALA A 247 -5.49 0.28 -7.36
N ARG A 248 -6.64 -0.35 -7.10
CA ARG A 248 -7.82 -0.29 -7.94
C ARG A 248 -9.00 0.17 -7.11
N ALA A 249 -9.68 1.23 -7.53
CA ALA A 249 -10.90 1.69 -6.90
C ALA A 249 -12.09 1.54 -7.85
N VAL A 250 -13.25 1.22 -7.29
CA VAL A 250 -14.55 1.24 -7.99
C VAL A 250 -15.45 2.17 -7.20
N VAL A 251 -15.86 3.27 -7.81
CA VAL A 251 -16.80 4.23 -7.22
C VAL A 251 -18.04 4.29 -8.09
N ASP A 252 -19.20 3.91 -7.54
CA ASP A 252 -20.48 3.88 -8.24
C ASP A 252 -20.43 3.13 -9.59
N GLY A 253 -19.66 2.02 -9.63
CA GLY A 253 -19.46 1.22 -10.82
C GLY A 253 -18.41 1.74 -11.80
N LYS A 254 -17.77 2.88 -11.54
CA LYS A 254 -16.67 3.39 -12.35
C LYS A 254 -15.32 2.97 -11.77
N GLU A 255 -14.48 2.40 -12.62
CA GLU A 255 -13.15 1.91 -12.26
C GLU A 255 -12.06 2.98 -12.38
N PHE A 256 -11.10 2.91 -11.45
CA PHE A 256 -9.93 3.78 -11.37
C PHE A 256 -8.72 2.93 -10.97
N SER A 257 -7.56 3.24 -11.55
CA SER A 257 -6.30 2.58 -11.23
C SER A 257 -5.26 3.59 -10.77
N GLY A 258 -4.34 3.16 -9.92
CA GLY A 258 -3.30 4.02 -9.38
C GLY A 258 -2.38 3.28 -8.44
N CYS A 259 -1.69 4.04 -7.59
CA CYS A 259 -0.75 3.55 -6.60
C CYS A 259 -1.25 3.85 -5.19
N ALA A 260 -0.83 3.01 -4.23
CA ALA A 260 -1.19 3.16 -2.83
C ALA A 260 0.03 3.06 -1.91
N ARG A 261 -0.10 3.66 -0.73
CA ARG A 261 0.85 3.54 0.37
C ARG A 261 0.11 3.40 1.70
N VAL A 262 0.74 2.77 2.65
CA VAL A 262 0.28 2.67 4.03
C VAL A 262 0.71 3.90 4.81
N GLY A 263 -0.05 4.26 5.85
CA GLY A 263 0.21 5.46 6.63
C GLY A 263 0.56 5.17 8.09
N LYS A 264 -0.09 4.19 8.72
CA LYS A 264 0.11 3.80 10.12
C LYS A 264 -0.13 2.31 10.31
#